data_e32cf154c57f664870140bf538b0bffb
#
_entry.id   e32cf154c57f664870140bf538b0bffb
#
_cell.length_a   1.000
_cell.length_b   1.000
_cell.length_c   1.000
_cell.angle_alpha   90.00
_cell.angle_beta   90.00
_cell.angle_gamma   90.00
#
_symmetry.space_group_name_H-M   'P 1'
#
loop_
_entity.id
_entity.type
_entity.pdbx_description
1 polymer ?
#
loop_
_entity_poly.entity_id
_entity_poly.type
_entity_poly.pdbx_seq_one_letter_code
_entity_poly.pdbx_strand_id
1 'polypeptide(L)'
;MQTDTPEHHDFTPLPHHTGRRTHYQMLGVARDADEVEVKKAFYKLSRKWHPDKNPGHEAASETVFKAVKLSYDVLAEPAKRRKYDAKLQMGAHLKAAYR
;
A
#
# COMPACT_ATOMS: atom_id res chain seq x y z
N MET A 1 -24.40 -7.63 7.22
CA MET A 1 -23.79 -7.38 6.82
C MET A 1 -23.01 -7.17 6.81
N GLN A 2 -22.86 -7.22 6.79
CA GLN A 2 -22.06 -6.96 6.44
C GLN A 2 -21.31 -7.03 6.48
N THR A 3 -21.30 -7.40 6.59
CA THR A 3 -20.41 -7.41 6.37
C THR A 3 -19.78 -7.63 6.15
N ASP A 4 -19.97 -8.01 5.97
CA ASP A 4 -19.24 -8.10 5.43
C ASP A 4 -18.64 -8.07 5.03
N THR A 5 -19.22 -8.51 4.82
CA THR A 5 -18.54 -8.45 4.32
C THR A 5 -17.93 -7.80 3.75
N PRO A 6 -18.04 -7.77 3.62
CA PRO A 6 -17.20 -6.74 3.07
C PRO A 6 -16.04 -7.23 2.27
N GLU A 7 -15.80 -8.42 2.28
CA GLU A 7 -14.58 -8.91 1.72
C GLU A 7 -14.57 -9.02 0.26
N HIS A 8 -15.61 -9.49 -0.31
CA HIS A 8 -15.56 -9.67 -1.73
C HIS A 8 -15.46 -8.37 -2.47
N HIS A 9 -15.96 -7.34 -1.88
CA HIS A 9 -15.75 -6.07 -2.54
C HIS A 9 -14.32 -5.64 -2.37
N ASP A 10 -13.55 -6.40 -1.63
CA ASP A 10 -12.15 -6.14 -1.55
C ASP A 10 -11.46 -6.31 -2.86
N PHE A 11 -12.10 -6.95 -3.83
CA PHE A 11 -11.49 -7.03 -5.12
C PHE A 11 -11.77 -5.84 -5.98
N THR A 12 -12.44 -4.87 -5.42
CA THR A 12 -12.49 -3.58 -6.08
C THR A 12 -11.06 -3.15 -6.29
N PRO A 13 -10.67 -2.85 -7.51
CA PRO A 13 -9.29 -2.50 -7.77
C PRO A 13 -8.87 -1.30 -6.97
N LEU A 14 -7.72 -1.42 -6.35
CA LEU A 14 -7.13 -0.26 -5.72
C LEU A 14 -6.69 0.68 -6.80
N PRO A 15 -6.74 1.96 -6.53
CA PRO A 15 -6.29 2.93 -7.53
C PRO A 15 -4.79 2.94 -7.71
N HIS A 16 -4.14 1.86 -7.34
CA HIS A 16 -2.70 1.77 -7.49
C HIS A 16 -2.28 1.91 -8.95
N HIS A 17 -3.13 1.52 -9.84
CA HIS A 17 -2.82 1.62 -11.26
C HIS A 17 -2.67 3.07 -11.71
N THR A 18 -3.12 3.99 -10.91
CA THR A 18 -2.98 5.41 -11.25
C THR A 18 -1.63 5.95 -10.85
N GLY A 19 -0.88 5.23 -10.04
CA GLY A 19 0.39 5.70 -9.54
C GLY A 19 0.29 6.85 -8.57
N ARG A 20 -0.91 7.13 -8.08
CA ARG A 20 -1.10 8.25 -7.17
C ARG A 20 -1.10 7.89 -5.72
N ARG A 21 -1.25 6.62 -5.43
CA ARG A 21 -1.28 6.18 -4.05
C ARG A 21 0.13 6.13 -3.50
N THR A 22 0.33 6.74 -2.34
CA THR A 22 1.64 6.67 -1.70
C THR A 22 1.83 5.29 -1.09
N HIS A 23 3.07 4.96 -0.76
CA HIS A 23 3.34 3.70 -0.07
C HIS A 23 2.64 3.66 1.27
N TYR A 24 2.52 4.79 1.94
CA TYR A 24 1.78 4.87 3.20
C TYR A 24 0.33 4.53 3.00
N GLN A 25 -0.27 5.09 1.97
CA GLN A 25 -1.66 4.80 1.64
C GLN A 25 -1.85 3.34 1.22
N MET A 26 -0.87 2.81 0.51
CA MET A 26 -0.94 1.42 0.09
C MET A 26 -1.00 0.48 1.28
N LEU A 27 -0.25 0.77 2.33
CA LEU A 27 -0.28 -0.02 3.55
C LEU A 27 -1.38 0.40 4.52
N GLY A 28 -1.99 1.55 4.28
CA GLY A 28 -3.03 2.04 5.16
C GLY A 28 -2.49 2.56 6.49
N VAL A 29 -1.30 3.16 6.47
CA VAL A 29 -0.70 3.70 7.69
C VAL A 29 -0.47 5.19 7.53
N ALA A 30 -0.31 5.88 8.65
CA ALA A 30 -0.04 7.31 8.65
C ALA A 30 1.39 7.58 8.23
N ARG A 31 1.64 8.82 7.79
CA ARG A 31 2.98 9.21 7.38
C ARG A 31 3.99 9.12 8.51
N ASP A 32 3.53 9.25 9.74
CA ASP A 32 4.41 9.16 10.89
C ASP A 32 4.37 7.80 11.56
N ALA A 33 3.81 6.80 10.89
CA ALA A 33 3.76 5.45 11.45
C ALA A 33 5.17 4.96 11.74
N ASP A 34 5.32 4.28 12.87
CA ASP A 34 6.63 3.75 13.22
C ASP A 34 6.83 2.39 12.56
N GLU A 35 8.01 1.84 12.77
CA GLU A 35 8.41 0.59 12.14
C GLU A 35 7.47 -0.56 12.48
N VAL A 36 7.03 -0.58 13.73
CA VAL A 36 6.15 -1.66 14.18
C VAL A 36 4.79 -1.57 13.48
N GLU A 37 4.28 -0.36 13.37
CA GLU A 37 2.99 -0.15 12.70
C GLU A 37 3.06 -0.53 11.23
N VAL A 38 4.16 -0.16 10.58
CA VAL A 38 4.35 -0.52 9.17
C VAL A 38 4.40 -2.03 9.01
N LYS A 39 5.10 -2.72 9.88
CA LYS A 39 5.22 -4.16 9.83
C LYS A 39 3.89 -4.86 10.06
N LYS A 40 3.15 -4.38 11.04
CA LYS A 40 1.83 -4.95 11.33
C LYS A 40 0.89 -4.80 10.15
N ALA A 41 0.91 -3.63 9.54
CA ALA A 41 0.05 -3.37 8.37
C ALA A 41 0.42 -4.30 7.24
N PHE A 42 1.71 -4.49 7.00
CA PHE A 42 2.17 -5.37 5.95
C PHE A 42 1.70 -6.81 6.19
N TYR A 43 1.87 -7.30 7.42
CA TYR A 43 1.46 -8.67 7.71
C TYR A 43 -0.04 -8.86 7.53
N LYS A 44 -0.80 -7.88 7.96
CA LYS A 44 -2.25 -7.95 7.82
C LYS A 44 -2.66 -8.00 6.35
N LEU A 45 -2.09 -7.13 5.54
CA LEU A 45 -2.41 -7.09 4.12
C LEU A 45 -1.88 -8.32 3.39
N SER A 46 -0.74 -8.83 3.81
CA SER A 46 -0.17 -10.03 3.20
C SER A 46 -1.12 -11.22 3.35
N ARG A 47 -1.70 -11.35 4.53
CA ARG A 47 -2.65 -12.43 4.76
C ARG A 47 -3.92 -12.23 3.95
N LYS A 48 -4.38 -11.00 3.89
CA LYS A 48 -5.60 -10.70 3.19
C LYS A 48 -5.49 -10.94 1.68
N TRP A 49 -4.37 -10.54 1.11
CA TRP A 49 -4.21 -10.58 -0.34
C TRP A 49 -3.39 -11.73 -0.85
N HIS A 50 -3.09 -12.70 0.01
CA HIS A 50 -2.37 -13.88 -0.44
C HIS A 50 -3.22 -14.64 -1.46
N PRO A 51 -2.63 -15.07 -2.59
CA PRO A 51 -3.40 -15.76 -3.61
C PRO A 51 -4.13 -17.00 -3.11
N ASP A 52 -3.53 -17.73 -2.18
CA ASP A 52 -4.14 -18.94 -1.63
C ASP A 52 -5.43 -18.64 -0.88
N LYS A 53 -5.59 -17.44 -0.41
CA LYS A 53 -6.77 -17.06 0.35
C LYS A 53 -7.84 -16.39 -0.51
N ASN A 54 -7.59 -16.30 -1.79
CA ASN A 54 -8.52 -15.65 -2.71
C ASN A 54 -8.77 -16.51 -3.93
N PRO A 55 -9.38 -17.68 -3.71
CA PRO A 55 -9.62 -18.61 -4.82
C PRO A 55 -10.47 -17.97 -5.89
N GLY A 56 -10.07 -18.19 -7.12
CA GLY A 56 -10.76 -17.59 -8.25
C GLY A 56 -10.29 -16.20 -8.58
N HIS A 57 -9.46 -15.60 -7.72
CA HIS A 57 -8.95 -14.25 -7.95
C HIS A 57 -7.45 -14.18 -7.72
N GLU A 58 -6.77 -15.27 -8.01
CA GLU A 58 -5.35 -15.39 -7.68
C GLU A 58 -4.51 -14.33 -8.37
N ALA A 59 -4.77 -14.09 -9.64
CA ALA A 59 -3.96 -13.11 -10.38
C ALA A 59 -4.13 -11.70 -9.83
N ALA A 60 -5.38 -11.34 -9.51
CA ALA A 60 -5.66 -10.02 -8.97
C ALA A 60 -5.03 -9.87 -7.59
N SER A 61 -5.13 -10.91 -6.77
CA SER A 61 -4.54 -10.89 -5.44
C SER A 61 -3.04 -10.75 -5.50
N GLU A 62 -2.42 -11.44 -6.44
CA GLU A 62 -0.97 -11.38 -6.57
C GLU A 62 -0.53 -9.97 -6.96
N THR A 63 -1.27 -9.32 -7.84
CA THR A 63 -0.95 -7.95 -8.23
C THR A 63 -0.96 -7.02 -7.03
N VAL A 64 -2.00 -7.13 -6.20
CA VAL A 64 -2.09 -6.30 -5.01
C VAL A 64 -1.00 -6.66 -4.01
N PHE A 65 -0.75 -7.95 -3.84
CA PHE A 65 0.26 -8.43 -2.91
C PHE A 65 1.63 -7.89 -3.26
N LYS A 66 1.97 -7.88 -4.54
CA LYS A 66 3.26 -7.36 -4.99
C LYS A 66 3.38 -5.87 -4.72
N ALA A 67 2.29 -5.13 -4.92
CA ALA A 67 2.31 -3.70 -4.65
C ALA A 67 2.48 -3.43 -3.15
N VAL A 68 1.81 -4.23 -2.33
CA VAL A 68 1.93 -4.11 -0.88
C VAL A 68 3.36 -4.40 -0.45
N LYS A 69 3.95 -5.45 -1.01
CA LYS A 69 5.31 -5.81 -0.66
C LYS A 69 6.31 -4.74 -1.05
N LEU A 70 6.12 -4.16 -2.23
CA LEU A 70 6.99 -3.07 -2.66
C LEU A 70 6.92 -1.89 -1.70
N SER A 71 5.71 -1.53 -1.29
CA SER A 71 5.55 -0.44 -0.36
C SER A 71 6.20 -0.73 0.98
N TYR A 72 6.06 -1.97 1.43
CA TYR A 72 6.69 -2.37 2.68
C TYR A 72 8.22 -2.28 2.57
N ASP A 73 8.77 -2.76 1.46
CA ASP A 73 10.21 -2.74 1.28
C ASP A 73 10.78 -1.33 1.36
N VAL A 74 10.04 -0.36 0.87
CA VAL A 74 10.48 1.03 0.93
C VAL A 74 10.33 1.60 2.34
N LEU A 75 9.22 1.34 2.99
CA LEU A 75 8.94 1.97 4.28
C LEU A 75 9.60 1.28 5.46
N ALA A 76 9.98 0.01 5.30
CA ALA A 76 10.59 -0.74 6.40
C ALA A 76 12.05 -0.39 6.59
N GLU A 77 12.70 0.11 5.57
CA GLU A 77 14.12 0.40 5.61
C GLU A 77 14.31 1.90 5.80
N PRO A 78 14.88 2.34 6.93
CA PRO A 78 14.92 3.77 7.23
C PRO A 78 15.56 4.63 6.14
N ALA A 79 16.62 4.17 5.53
CA ALA A 79 17.27 4.96 4.49
C ALA A 79 16.39 5.09 3.26
N LYS A 80 15.74 4.02 2.87
CA LYS A 80 14.83 4.05 1.74
C LYS A 80 13.62 4.92 2.03
N ARG A 81 13.12 4.82 3.26
CA ARG A 81 11.97 5.61 3.66
C ARG A 81 12.31 7.10 3.61
N ARG A 82 13.47 7.48 4.09
CA ARG A 82 13.88 8.88 4.05
C ARG A 82 13.98 9.40 2.62
N LYS A 83 14.54 8.60 1.74
CA LYS A 83 14.63 8.97 0.33
C LYS A 83 13.26 9.15 -0.29
N TYR A 84 12.38 8.23 0.03
CA TYR A 84 11.03 8.28 -0.49
C TYR A 84 10.29 9.52 0.01
N ASP A 85 10.43 9.80 1.31
CA ASP A 85 9.78 10.98 1.89
C ASP A 85 10.29 12.25 1.25
N ALA A 86 11.56 12.32 0.96
CA ALA A 86 12.13 13.48 0.29
C ALA A 86 11.54 13.64 -1.09
N LYS A 87 11.34 12.55 -1.80
CA LYS A 87 10.72 12.60 -3.12
C LYS A 87 9.28 13.07 -3.06
N LEU A 88 8.54 12.61 -2.06
CA LEU A 88 7.16 13.04 -1.89
C LEU A 88 7.09 14.55 -1.67
N GLN A 89 7.97 15.03 -0.83
CA GLN A 89 8.01 16.46 -0.55
C GLN A 89 8.34 17.25 -1.80
N MET A 90 9.34 16.80 -2.53
CA MET A 90 9.75 17.46 -3.76
C MET A 90 8.65 17.43 -4.80
N GLY A 91 8.00 16.29 -4.96
CA GLY A 91 6.91 16.16 -5.91
C GLY A 91 5.76 17.10 -5.60
N ALA A 92 5.40 17.19 -4.32
CA ALA A 92 4.34 18.08 -3.90
C ALA A 92 4.72 19.53 -4.17
N HIS A 93 5.97 19.87 -3.90
CA HIS A 93 6.46 21.22 -4.12
C HIS A 93 6.43 21.58 -5.61
N LEU A 94 6.90 20.67 -6.45
CA LEU A 94 6.90 20.91 -7.88
C LEU A 94 5.50 21.06 -8.42
N LYS A 95 4.59 20.27 -7.92
CA LYS A 95 3.20 20.39 -8.33
C LYS A 95 2.64 21.76 -7.99
N ALA A 96 2.94 22.21 -6.80
CA ALA A 96 2.48 23.53 -6.39
C ALA A 96 3.08 24.61 -7.26
N ALA A 97 4.33 24.45 -7.65
CA ALA A 97 5.00 25.43 -8.49
C ALA A 97 4.38 25.50 -9.88
N TYR A 98 3.85 24.39 -10.34
CA TYR A 98 3.25 24.35 -11.66
C TYR A 98 1.89 24.99 -11.72
N ARG A 99 1.28 25.23 -10.58
CA ARG A 99 -0.01 25.84 -10.56
C ARG A 99 0.11 27.34 -10.57
#